data_c188eeefec6154da0436f63d01cace21
#
_entry.id   c188eeefec6154da0436f63d01cace21
#
_cell.length_a   1.000
_cell.length_b   1.000
_cell.length_c   1.000
_cell.angle_alpha   90.00
_cell.angle_beta   90.00
_cell.angle_gamma   90.00
#
_symmetry.space_group_name_H-M   'P 1'
#
loop_
_entity.id
_entity.type
_entity.pdbx_description
1 polymer ?
#
loop_
_entity_poly.entity_id
_entity_poly.type
_entity_poly.pdbx_seq_one_letter_code
_entity_poly.pdbx_strand_id
1 'polypeptide(L)'
;AATAAFTGHRWYDSSRKQSIMEKLEGCVREAYKNGITNFISGMAIGFDLLAAELVLSLKQECPAITLTAALPFGEQASRFNERNKSRYYKCLSQADDIVILSNDYTAKCYLERDRFMVEHSSLLIACYDGRNKGGTFWTVNYAARIGKNVINIY
;
A
#
# COMPACT_ATOMS: atom_id res chain seq x y z
N ALA A 1 17.25 -4.76 4.36
CA ALA A 1 16.30 -4.16 5.28
C ALA A 1 14.93 -4.82 5.11
N ALA A 2 14.24 -5.03 6.22
CA ALA A 2 12.90 -5.63 6.15
C ALA A 2 11.90 -4.62 5.57
N THR A 3 11.00 -5.13 4.75
CA THR A 3 10.03 -4.33 4.01
C THR A 3 8.62 -4.86 4.26
N ALA A 4 7.66 -3.96 4.42
CA ALA A 4 6.24 -4.28 4.44
C ALA A 4 5.54 -3.66 3.24
N ALA A 5 4.51 -4.33 2.73
CA ALA A 5 3.69 -3.81 1.66
C ALA A 5 2.24 -3.70 2.13
N PHE A 6 1.47 -2.86 1.47
CA PHE A 6 0.06 -2.63 1.77
C PHE A 6 -0.82 -3.20 0.67
N THR A 7 -2.00 -3.68 1.04
CA THR A 7 -3.06 -4.00 0.10
C THR A 7 -4.42 -3.73 0.74
N GLY A 8 -5.36 -3.20 0.00
CA GLY A 8 -6.70 -2.92 0.52
C GLY A 8 -7.64 -2.46 -0.57
N HIS A 9 -8.90 -2.33 -0.20
CA HIS A 9 -9.95 -1.96 -1.14
C HIS A 9 -9.88 -0.48 -1.51
N ARG A 10 -10.28 -0.17 -2.74
CA ARG A 10 -10.42 1.22 -3.20
C ARG A 10 -11.56 1.93 -2.46
N TRP A 11 -12.55 1.17 -2.04
CA TRP A 11 -13.74 1.67 -1.34
C TRP A 11 -13.94 0.93 -0.05
N TYR A 12 -14.12 1.65 1.03
CA TYR A 12 -14.55 1.13 2.33
C TYR A 12 -15.57 2.11 2.90
N ASP A 13 -16.42 1.62 3.80
CA ASP A 13 -17.41 2.46 4.45
C ASP A 13 -16.72 3.58 5.21
N SER A 14 -17.11 4.83 4.96
CA SER A 14 -16.51 6.01 5.60
C SER A 14 -16.61 5.96 7.14
N SER A 15 -17.61 5.26 7.68
CA SER A 15 -17.75 5.09 9.12
C SER A 15 -16.63 4.24 9.72
N ARG A 16 -15.91 3.47 8.90
CA ARG A 16 -14.79 2.64 9.33
C ARG A 16 -13.45 3.36 9.25
N LYS A 17 -13.39 4.53 8.64
CA LYS A 17 -12.12 5.22 8.35
C LYS A 17 -11.28 5.42 9.61
N GLN A 18 -11.89 5.92 10.69
CA GLN A 18 -11.17 6.16 11.93
C GLN A 18 -10.59 4.88 12.52
N SER A 19 -11.39 3.81 12.55
CA SER A 19 -10.93 2.51 13.04
C SER A 19 -9.80 1.94 12.20
N ILE A 20 -9.92 2.04 10.87
CA ILE A 20 -8.88 1.59 9.94
C ILE A 20 -7.58 2.38 10.17
N MET A 21 -7.68 3.70 10.30
CA MET A 21 -6.50 4.54 10.52
C MET A 21 -5.79 4.19 11.83
N GLU A 22 -6.53 3.98 12.90
CA GLU A 22 -5.95 3.63 14.21
C GLU A 22 -5.24 2.29 14.17
N LYS A 23 -5.87 1.28 13.56
CA LYS A 23 -5.28 -0.04 13.41
C LYS A 23 -4.06 -0.01 12.50
N LEU A 24 -4.15 0.76 11.41
CA LEU A 24 -3.05 0.90 10.46
C LEU A 24 -1.84 1.56 11.13
N GLU A 25 -2.06 2.64 11.84
CA GLU A 25 -0.98 3.32 12.56
C GLU A 25 -0.32 2.40 13.58
N GLY A 26 -1.12 1.69 14.38
CA GLY A 26 -0.59 0.73 15.34
C GLY A 26 0.23 -0.36 14.68
N CYS A 27 -0.25 -0.88 13.54
CA CYS A 27 0.44 -1.92 12.80
C CYS A 27 1.77 -1.43 12.21
N VAL A 28 1.79 -0.23 11.64
CA VAL A 28 3.02 0.36 11.07
C VAL A 28 4.04 0.64 12.17
N ARG A 29 3.62 1.21 13.29
CA ARG A 29 4.51 1.49 14.42
C ARG A 29 5.10 0.21 14.99
N GLU A 30 4.30 -0.85 15.13
CA GLU A 30 4.78 -2.14 15.60
C GLU A 30 5.77 -2.77 14.62
N ALA A 31 5.47 -2.70 13.32
CA ALA A 31 6.37 -3.19 12.27
C ALA A 31 7.72 -2.44 12.33
N TYR A 32 7.67 -1.13 12.46
CA TYR A 32 8.88 -0.30 12.57
C TYR A 32 9.70 -0.68 13.81
N LYS A 33 9.04 -0.87 14.94
CA LYS A 33 9.68 -1.31 16.18
C LYS A 33 10.38 -2.66 16.01
N ASN A 34 9.84 -3.53 15.16
CA ASN A 34 10.41 -4.85 14.88
C ASN A 34 11.42 -4.85 13.71
N GLY A 35 11.87 -3.68 13.28
CA GLY A 35 12.94 -3.56 12.30
C GLY A 35 12.51 -3.35 10.85
N ILE A 36 11.22 -3.21 10.58
CA ILE A 36 10.73 -2.90 9.23
C ILE A 36 10.83 -1.39 9.01
N THR A 37 11.66 -0.99 8.07
CA THR A 37 11.89 0.44 7.80
C THR A 37 11.34 0.90 6.46
N ASN A 38 11.19 0.00 5.49
CA ASN A 38 10.66 0.36 4.18
C ASN A 38 9.22 -0.13 4.03
N PHE A 39 8.35 0.75 3.53
CA PHE A 39 6.94 0.44 3.30
C PHE A 39 6.61 0.72 1.85
N ILE A 40 5.93 -0.23 1.18
CA ILE A 40 5.58 -0.12 -0.23
C ILE A 40 4.08 0.07 -0.37
N SER A 41 3.66 1.14 -1.04
CA SER A 41 2.27 1.39 -1.39
C SER A 41 2.09 1.35 -2.91
N GLY A 42 0.99 0.74 -3.35
CA GLY A 42 0.60 0.73 -4.76
C GLY A 42 -0.03 2.04 -5.21
N MET A 43 -0.29 2.95 -4.30
CA MET A 43 -0.77 4.30 -4.61
C MET A 43 -2.15 4.36 -5.28
N ALA A 44 -2.92 3.28 -5.20
CA ALA A 44 -4.31 3.29 -5.66
C ALA A 44 -5.18 4.12 -4.70
N ILE A 45 -6.31 4.61 -5.18
CA ILE A 45 -7.26 5.30 -4.31
C ILE A 45 -7.72 4.37 -3.19
N GLY A 46 -8.23 4.95 -2.12
CA GLY A 46 -8.70 4.21 -0.96
C GLY A 46 -7.58 3.86 -0.01
N PHE A 47 -7.47 2.59 0.36
CA PHE A 47 -6.55 2.16 1.41
C PHE A 47 -5.08 2.42 1.08
N ASP A 48 -4.64 2.15 -0.15
CA ASP A 48 -3.24 2.31 -0.53
C ASP A 48 -2.76 3.75 -0.34
N LEU A 49 -3.58 4.71 -0.78
CA LEU A 49 -3.24 6.13 -0.65
C LEU A 49 -3.27 6.57 0.80
N LEU A 50 -4.23 6.09 1.58
CA LEU A 50 -4.31 6.35 3.01
C LEU A 50 -3.06 5.85 3.72
N ALA A 51 -2.61 4.64 3.38
CA ALA A 51 -1.41 4.04 3.97
C ALA A 51 -0.16 4.84 3.63
N ALA A 52 -0.03 5.28 2.38
CA ALA A 52 1.10 6.12 1.96
C ALA A 52 1.14 7.42 2.75
N GLU A 53 -0.01 8.07 2.91
CA GLU A 53 -0.09 9.31 3.70
C GLU A 53 0.31 9.09 5.15
N LEU A 54 -0.12 7.97 5.74
CA LEU A 54 0.24 7.65 7.12
C LEU A 54 1.74 7.44 7.27
N VAL A 55 2.35 6.65 6.38
CA VAL A 55 3.80 6.40 6.43
C VAL A 55 4.57 7.72 6.37
N LEU A 56 4.19 8.60 5.46
CA LEU A 56 4.85 9.89 5.32
C LEU A 56 4.68 10.76 6.58
N SER A 57 3.51 10.69 7.22
CA SER A 57 3.26 11.45 8.45
C SER A 57 4.11 10.97 9.62
N LEU A 58 4.55 9.71 9.60
CA LEU A 58 5.34 9.12 10.68
C LEU A 58 6.83 9.40 10.56
N LYS A 59 7.30 9.95 9.45
CA LYS A 59 8.74 10.16 9.22
C LYS A 59 9.41 11.04 10.29
N GLN A 60 8.69 12.00 10.84
CA GLN A 60 9.25 12.87 11.87
C GLN A 60 9.53 12.13 13.17
N GLU A 61 8.64 11.22 13.56
CA GLU A 61 8.80 10.40 14.77
C GLU A 61 9.64 9.16 14.53
N CYS A 62 9.63 8.65 13.30
CA CYS A 62 10.31 7.42 12.88
C CYS A 62 11.26 7.75 11.73
N PRO A 63 12.42 8.36 12.01
CA PRO A 63 13.25 8.97 10.94
C PRO A 63 13.86 7.96 9.95
N ALA A 64 13.95 6.69 10.32
CA ALA A 64 14.45 5.66 9.40
C ALA A 64 13.38 5.11 8.44
N ILE A 65 12.13 5.52 8.62
CA ILE A 65 11.03 5.01 7.79
C ILE A 65 11.14 5.56 6.36
N THR A 66 10.92 4.69 5.37
CA THR A 66 10.91 5.09 3.96
C THR A 66 9.66 4.59 3.28
N LEU A 67 9.24 5.31 2.25
CA LEU A 67 8.10 4.95 1.42
C LEU A 67 8.56 4.68 0.00
N THR A 68 8.21 3.51 -0.52
CA THR A 68 8.35 3.18 -1.93
C THR A 68 6.98 3.20 -2.58
N ALA A 69 6.83 3.96 -3.66
CA ALA A 69 5.62 3.95 -4.47
C ALA A 69 5.80 2.96 -5.61
N ALA A 70 4.97 1.91 -5.65
CA ALA A 70 5.00 0.90 -6.71
C ALA A 70 3.82 1.13 -7.65
N LEU A 71 4.11 1.68 -8.81
CA LEU A 71 3.08 2.09 -9.78
C LEU A 71 2.88 1.01 -10.83
N PRO A 72 1.62 0.62 -11.12
CA PRO A 72 1.37 -0.35 -12.19
C PRO A 72 1.78 0.21 -13.55
N PHE A 73 1.55 1.51 -13.77
CA PHE A 73 2.01 2.27 -14.93
C PHE A 73 2.05 3.76 -14.55
N GLY A 74 2.81 4.55 -15.31
CA GLY A 74 3.08 5.94 -14.93
C GLY A 74 1.86 6.83 -14.79
N GLU A 75 0.84 6.61 -15.64
CA GLU A 75 -0.37 7.43 -15.68
C GLU A 75 -1.51 6.89 -14.82
N GLN A 76 -1.18 6.12 -13.77
CA GLN A 76 -2.20 5.51 -12.90
C GLN A 76 -3.25 6.50 -12.41
N ALA A 77 -2.85 7.72 -12.10
CA ALA A 77 -3.73 8.72 -11.51
C ALA A 77 -4.54 9.51 -12.52
N SER A 78 -4.42 9.23 -13.84
CA SER A 78 -5.05 10.05 -14.87
C SER A 78 -6.57 10.16 -14.73
N ARG A 79 -7.22 9.14 -14.18
CA ARG A 79 -8.68 9.10 -13.99
C ARG A 79 -9.13 9.36 -12.56
N PHE A 80 -8.20 9.70 -11.66
CA PHE A 80 -8.57 10.08 -10.29
C PHE A 80 -9.29 11.44 -10.33
N ASN A 81 -10.19 11.68 -9.36
CA ASN A 81 -10.75 13.02 -9.19
C ASN A 81 -9.66 13.98 -8.70
N GLU A 82 -9.94 15.29 -8.75
CA GLU A 82 -8.92 16.30 -8.43
C GLU A 82 -8.39 16.18 -7.01
N ARG A 83 -9.23 15.85 -6.04
CA ARG A 83 -8.81 15.66 -4.65
C ARG A 83 -7.83 14.50 -4.53
N ASN A 84 -8.15 13.37 -5.13
CA ASN A 84 -7.29 12.19 -5.08
C ASN A 84 -6.02 12.35 -5.89
N LYS A 85 -6.08 13.07 -7.02
CA LYS A 85 -4.87 13.43 -7.78
C LYS A 85 -3.92 14.27 -6.92
N SER A 86 -4.43 15.25 -6.22
CA SER A 86 -3.62 16.12 -5.36
C SER A 86 -2.94 15.29 -4.27
N ARG A 87 -3.66 14.41 -3.61
CA ARG A 87 -3.12 13.51 -2.58
C ARG A 87 -2.05 12.59 -3.16
N TYR A 88 -2.33 12.01 -4.31
CA TYR A 88 -1.42 11.09 -5.02
C TYR A 88 -0.10 11.78 -5.34
N TYR A 89 -0.14 12.92 -6.01
CA TYR A 89 1.08 13.62 -6.42
C TYR A 89 1.85 14.18 -5.24
N LYS A 90 1.16 14.58 -4.17
CA LYS A 90 1.83 15.01 -2.94
C LYS A 90 2.61 13.85 -2.32
N CYS A 91 2.01 12.68 -2.20
CA CYS A 91 2.69 11.49 -1.70
C CYS A 91 3.85 11.09 -2.61
N LEU A 92 3.63 11.12 -3.93
CA LEU A 92 4.65 10.75 -4.90
C LEU A 92 5.87 11.67 -4.81
N SER A 93 5.65 12.97 -4.62
CA SER A 93 6.76 13.94 -4.47
C SER A 93 7.58 13.72 -3.22
N GLN A 94 7.02 13.08 -2.20
CA GLN A 94 7.69 12.82 -0.91
C GLN A 94 8.17 11.38 -0.77
N ALA A 95 7.84 10.51 -1.71
CA ALA A 95 8.29 9.12 -1.68
C ALA A 95 9.81 9.05 -1.81
N ASP A 96 10.40 8.10 -1.08
CA ASP A 96 11.86 7.90 -1.13
C ASP A 96 12.28 7.15 -2.38
N ASP A 97 11.39 6.31 -2.92
CA ASP A 97 11.66 5.56 -4.15
C ASP A 97 10.36 5.37 -4.93
N ILE A 98 10.47 5.31 -6.25
CA ILE A 98 9.35 5.10 -7.16
C ILE A 98 9.74 3.99 -8.13
N VAL A 99 8.92 2.93 -8.16
CA VAL A 99 9.10 1.81 -9.09
C VAL A 99 7.89 1.81 -10.03
N ILE A 100 8.15 1.84 -11.34
CA ILE A 100 7.10 1.79 -12.37
C ILE A 100 7.23 0.45 -13.08
N LEU A 101 6.20 -0.39 -12.97
CA LEU A 101 6.25 -1.76 -13.48
C LEU A 101 6.00 -1.85 -14.98
N SER A 102 5.29 -0.88 -15.56
CA SER A 102 5.00 -0.84 -16.99
C SER A 102 4.98 0.61 -17.47
N ASN A 103 5.47 0.87 -18.66
CA ASN A 103 5.43 2.21 -19.24
C ASN A 103 3.99 2.66 -19.48
N ASP A 104 3.17 1.76 -20.03
CA ASP A 104 1.78 2.04 -20.39
C ASP A 104 0.85 1.06 -19.69
N TYR A 105 -0.45 1.40 -19.67
CA TYR A 105 -1.47 0.51 -19.17
C TYR A 105 -1.47 -0.81 -19.96
N THR A 106 -1.49 -1.93 -19.23
CA THR A 106 -1.71 -3.25 -19.79
C THR A 106 -2.76 -3.97 -18.95
N ALA A 107 -3.36 -5.02 -19.49
CA ALA A 107 -4.37 -5.80 -18.74
C ALA A 107 -3.82 -6.42 -17.47
N LYS A 108 -2.52 -6.65 -17.39
CA LYS A 108 -1.87 -7.34 -16.27
C LYS A 108 -1.09 -6.41 -15.35
N CYS A 109 -1.01 -5.10 -15.64
CA CYS A 109 -0.10 -4.22 -14.92
C CYS A 109 -0.43 -4.12 -13.43
N TYR A 110 -1.69 -4.17 -13.04
CA TYR A 110 -2.09 -4.13 -11.64
C TYR A 110 -1.67 -5.40 -10.89
N LEU A 111 -1.85 -6.55 -11.51
CA LEU A 111 -1.40 -7.83 -10.91
C LEU A 111 0.12 -7.91 -10.83
N GLU A 112 0.81 -7.43 -11.84
CA GLU A 112 2.27 -7.38 -11.82
C GLU A 112 2.78 -6.48 -10.71
N ARG A 113 2.14 -5.32 -10.49
CA ARG A 113 2.45 -4.44 -9.39
C ARG A 113 2.23 -5.12 -8.05
N ASP A 114 1.07 -5.76 -7.87
CA ASP A 114 0.73 -6.44 -6.62
C ASP A 114 1.70 -7.59 -6.33
N ARG A 115 2.05 -8.35 -7.36
CA ARG A 115 3.05 -9.42 -7.25
C ARG A 115 4.41 -8.87 -6.81
N PHE A 116 4.87 -7.80 -7.44
CA PHE A 116 6.12 -7.14 -7.07
C PHE A 116 6.12 -6.76 -5.59
N MET A 117 5.05 -6.14 -5.12
CA MET A 117 4.94 -5.69 -3.73
C MET A 117 5.04 -6.85 -2.75
N VAL A 118 4.34 -7.94 -3.02
CA VAL A 118 4.37 -9.13 -2.16
C VAL A 118 5.75 -9.78 -2.17
N GLU A 119 6.34 -9.96 -3.35
CA GLU A 119 7.62 -10.66 -3.49
C GLU A 119 8.78 -9.87 -2.87
N HIS A 120 8.68 -8.56 -2.81
CA HIS A 120 9.73 -7.69 -2.26
C HIS A 120 9.48 -7.28 -0.79
N SER A 121 8.56 -7.97 -0.11
CA SER A 121 8.25 -7.67 1.29
C SER A 121 8.27 -8.94 2.12
N SER A 122 8.47 -8.77 3.43
CA SER A 122 8.36 -9.86 4.40
C SER A 122 7.02 -9.84 5.15
N LEU A 123 6.31 -8.73 5.08
CA LEU A 123 5.02 -8.54 5.75
C LEU A 123 4.05 -7.87 4.79
N LEU A 124 2.82 -8.37 4.73
CA LEU A 124 1.73 -7.72 4.02
C LEU A 124 0.72 -7.21 5.05
N ILE A 125 0.51 -5.89 5.05
CA ILE A 125 -0.51 -5.25 5.88
C ILE A 125 -1.74 -5.04 5.00
N ALA A 126 -2.81 -5.75 5.31
CA ALA A 126 -4.01 -5.80 4.48
C ALA A 126 -5.20 -5.15 5.18
N CYS A 127 -6.04 -4.50 4.38
CA CYS A 127 -7.37 -4.09 4.79
C CYS A 127 -8.38 -4.83 3.89
N TYR A 128 -8.69 -6.06 4.28
CA TYR A 128 -9.41 -7.02 3.45
C TYR A 128 -10.70 -7.47 4.14
N ASP A 129 -11.84 -7.26 3.48
CA ASP A 129 -13.17 -7.52 4.04
C ASP A 129 -13.68 -8.95 3.84
N GLY A 130 -12.86 -9.83 3.25
CA GLY A 130 -13.21 -11.25 3.09
C GLY A 130 -13.90 -11.60 1.77
N ARG A 131 -14.11 -10.64 0.87
CA ARG A 131 -14.76 -10.94 -0.42
C ARG A 131 -13.90 -11.86 -1.29
N ASN A 132 -14.55 -12.68 -2.13
CA ASN A 132 -13.89 -13.73 -2.93
C ASN A 132 -13.36 -13.26 -4.28
N LYS A 133 -13.18 -11.97 -4.48
CA LYS A 133 -12.75 -11.44 -5.78
C LYS A 133 -12.04 -10.10 -5.61
N GLY A 134 -11.34 -9.69 -6.66
CA GLY A 134 -10.66 -8.40 -6.71
C GLY A 134 -9.19 -8.49 -6.38
N GLY A 135 -8.51 -7.37 -6.54
CA GLY A 135 -7.05 -7.29 -6.35
C GLY A 135 -6.60 -7.60 -4.93
N THR A 136 -7.35 -7.12 -3.93
CA THR A 136 -7.00 -7.38 -2.52
C THR A 136 -7.11 -8.86 -2.18
N PHE A 137 -8.19 -9.50 -2.64
CA PHE A 137 -8.35 -10.94 -2.48
C PHE A 137 -7.18 -11.70 -3.10
N TRP A 138 -6.83 -11.38 -4.34
CA TRP A 138 -5.72 -12.03 -5.03
C TRP A 138 -4.41 -11.83 -4.28
N THR A 139 -4.13 -10.60 -3.86
CA THR A 139 -2.86 -10.24 -3.21
C THR A 139 -2.70 -10.95 -1.87
N VAL A 140 -3.75 -10.96 -1.04
CA VAL A 140 -3.74 -11.65 0.26
C VAL A 140 -3.50 -13.15 0.06
N ASN A 141 -4.20 -13.76 -0.89
CA ASN A 141 -4.07 -15.20 -1.14
C ASN A 141 -2.69 -15.55 -1.72
N TYR A 142 -2.16 -14.73 -2.62
CA TYR A 142 -0.83 -14.93 -3.16
C TYR A 142 0.24 -14.87 -2.06
N ALA A 143 0.16 -13.86 -1.20
CA ALA A 143 1.10 -13.70 -0.08
C ALA A 143 1.08 -14.92 0.84
N ALA A 144 -0.12 -15.38 1.21
CA ALA A 144 -0.27 -16.56 2.06
C ALA A 144 0.32 -17.80 1.40
N ARG A 145 0.05 -17.98 0.10
CA ARG A 145 0.52 -19.15 -0.66
C ARG A 145 2.04 -19.23 -0.72
N ILE A 146 2.72 -18.09 -0.84
CA ILE A 146 4.19 -18.08 -0.89
C ILE A 146 4.86 -17.88 0.47
N GLY A 147 4.08 -17.99 1.55
CA GLY A 147 4.61 -18.02 2.92
C GLY A 147 4.94 -16.67 3.53
N LYS A 148 4.37 -15.58 3.02
CA LYS A 148 4.55 -14.27 3.63
C LYS A 148 3.61 -14.10 4.81
N ASN A 149 4.05 -13.34 5.82
CA ASN A 149 3.19 -12.97 6.93
C ASN A 149 2.16 -11.95 6.46
N VAL A 150 0.90 -12.16 6.84
CA VAL A 150 -0.20 -11.25 6.50
C VAL A 150 -0.87 -10.80 7.80
N ILE A 151 -1.02 -9.50 7.97
CA ILE A 151 -1.81 -8.93 9.07
C ILE A 151 -2.98 -8.20 8.44
N ASN A 152 -4.20 -8.66 8.73
CA ASN A 152 -5.42 -8.01 8.24
C ASN A 152 -5.98 -7.10 9.33
N ILE A 153 -6.02 -5.81 9.04
CA ILE A 153 -6.49 -4.78 9.98
C ILE A 153 -7.93 -4.32 9.72
N TYR A 154 -8.65 -5.01 8.82
CA TYR A 154 -10.02 -4.61 8.45
C TYR A 154 -10.98 -4.54 9.61
#